data_40eb4e974eb6fb0fb42175d9bb78abf1
#
_entry.id   40eb4e974eb6fb0fb42175d9bb78abf1
#
_cell.length_a   1.000
_cell.length_b   1.000
_cell.length_c   1.000
_cell.angle_alpha   90.00
_cell.angle_beta   90.00
_cell.angle_gamma   90.00
#
_symmetry.space_group_name_H-M   'P 1'
#
loop_
_entity.id
_entity.type
_entity.pdbx_description
1 polymer ?
#
loop_
_entity_poly.entity_id
_entity_poly.type
_entity_poly.pdbx_seq_one_letter_code
_entity_poly.pdbx_strand_id
1 'polypeptide(L)'
;MKKLSAEQIQQNWNTLIDVINAHIGDDRRDNLLKMYDDFQDRMMFAPASAKGHFHNAMPGGYVEHVLHIVSHSLEIKQMWEKNGAEINFTDEELVFAALHHDLGKVGDLEHDYYIPQDSDWHRKNRDEIYKHNPSLQYMKVPDRALWLLQHYGVKVTDKEYIGIKLTDGMYDEANKAYLMSYNPDFGLRSNMPHILHQADMMSTYIESDEWKRGSETEEPMNTKVPKTKDEQKQIDNLKSKFDELFN
;
A
#
# COMPACT_ATOMS: atom_id res chain seq x y z
N MET A 1 -10.52 4.04 -17.89
CA MET A 1 -9.82 3.99 -16.59
C MET A 1 -9.92 2.57 -16.06
N LYS A 2 -8.82 2.00 -15.59
CA LYS A 2 -8.77 0.66 -14.96
C LYS A 2 -9.75 0.58 -13.80
N LYS A 3 -10.46 -0.54 -13.67
CA LYS A 3 -11.33 -0.86 -12.52
C LYS A 3 -11.07 -2.30 -12.14
N LEU A 4 -11.04 -2.57 -10.85
CA LEU A 4 -10.99 -3.94 -10.35
C LEU A 4 -12.40 -4.50 -10.20
N SER A 5 -12.61 -5.77 -10.56
CA SER A 5 -13.85 -6.48 -10.23
C SER A 5 -13.84 -6.85 -8.73
N ALA A 6 -15.01 -7.16 -8.17
CA ALA A 6 -15.11 -7.65 -6.79
C ALA A 6 -14.27 -8.91 -6.56
N GLU A 7 -14.20 -9.79 -7.56
CA GLU A 7 -13.38 -11.00 -7.52
C GLU A 7 -11.88 -10.67 -7.47
N GLN A 8 -11.43 -9.66 -8.23
CA GLN A 8 -10.03 -9.20 -8.21
C GLN A 8 -9.66 -8.56 -6.88
N ILE A 9 -10.55 -7.73 -6.30
CA ILE A 9 -10.34 -7.14 -4.96
C ILE A 9 -10.21 -8.25 -3.91
N GLN A 10 -11.10 -9.25 -3.94
CA GLN A 10 -11.01 -10.38 -3.01
C GLN A 10 -9.73 -11.20 -3.23
N GLN A 11 -9.34 -11.44 -4.47
CA GLN A 11 -8.10 -12.16 -4.79
C GLN A 11 -6.87 -11.42 -4.28
N ASN A 12 -6.80 -10.11 -4.49
CA ASN A 12 -5.70 -9.28 -3.99
C ASN A 12 -5.63 -9.31 -2.46
N TRP A 13 -6.78 -9.23 -1.78
CA TRP A 13 -6.83 -9.37 -0.33
C TRP A 13 -6.29 -10.73 0.15
N ASN A 14 -6.73 -11.82 -0.45
CA ASN A 14 -6.26 -13.16 -0.09
C ASN A 14 -4.73 -13.27 -0.31
N THR A 15 -4.23 -12.76 -1.43
CA THR A 15 -2.80 -12.71 -1.73
C THR A 15 -2.03 -11.89 -0.68
N LEU A 16 -2.58 -10.75 -0.23
CA LEU A 16 -1.96 -9.93 0.81
C LEU A 16 -1.82 -10.71 2.13
N ILE A 17 -2.88 -11.41 2.54
CA ILE A 17 -2.84 -12.25 3.74
C ILE A 17 -1.85 -13.41 3.59
N ASP A 18 -1.79 -14.03 2.40
CA ASP A 18 -0.81 -15.09 2.11
C ASP A 18 0.63 -14.58 2.20
N VAL A 19 0.91 -13.37 1.69
CA VAL A 19 2.22 -12.72 1.84
C VAL A 19 2.59 -12.51 3.30
N ILE A 20 1.65 -12.03 4.13
CA ILE A 20 1.88 -11.86 5.58
C ILE A 20 2.21 -13.22 6.21
N ASN A 21 1.43 -14.25 5.92
CA ASN A 21 1.63 -15.60 6.48
C ASN A 21 2.97 -16.22 6.04
N ALA A 22 3.40 -15.95 4.82
CA ALA A 22 4.63 -16.50 4.25
C ALA A 22 5.91 -15.81 4.75
N HIS A 23 5.85 -14.52 5.01
CA HIS A 23 7.05 -13.70 5.24
C HIS A 23 7.19 -13.17 6.66
N ILE A 24 6.11 -13.02 7.43
CA ILE A 24 6.16 -12.39 8.75
C ILE A 24 6.24 -13.44 9.86
N GLY A 25 7.22 -13.28 10.76
CA GLY A 25 7.47 -14.20 11.87
C GLY A 25 6.35 -14.23 12.92
N ASP A 26 6.21 -15.36 13.61
CA ASP A 26 5.12 -15.66 14.57
C ASP A 26 5.05 -14.66 15.74
N ASP A 27 6.17 -14.08 16.14
CA ASP A 27 6.25 -13.18 17.30
C ASP A 27 5.47 -11.86 17.15
N ARG A 28 5.11 -11.48 15.91
CA ARG A 28 4.33 -10.27 15.60
C ARG A 28 3.17 -10.51 14.63
N ARG A 29 3.14 -11.67 13.95
CA ARG A 29 2.15 -11.99 12.93
C ARG A 29 0.71 -11.95 13.45
N ASP A 30 0.45 -12.51 14.64
CA ASP A 30 -0.90 -12.53 15.21
C ASP A 30 -1.45 -11.13 15.46
N ASN A 31 -0.63 -10.21 16.00
CA ASN A 31 -1.02 -8.82 16.19
C ASN A 31 -1.25 -8.11 14.87
N LEU A 32 -0.45 -8.43 13.87
CA LEU A 32 -0.56 -7.88 12.53
C LEU A 32 -1.85 -8.36 11.86
N LEU A 33 -2.13 -9.67 11.87
CA LEU A 33 -3.36 -10.23 11.30
C LEU A 33 -4.60 -9.68 11.98
N LYS A 34 -4.56 -9.45 13.29
CA LYS A 34 -5.66 -8.78 14.00
C LYS A 34 -5.89 -7.36 13.46
N MET A 35 -4.83 -6.58 13.24
CA MET A 35 -4.95 -5.25 12.65
C MET A 35 -5.58 -5.31 11.25
N TYR A 36 -5.15 -6.27 10.43
CA TYR A 36 -5.69 -6.45 9.08
C TYR A 36 -7.15 -6.90 9.09
N ASP A 37 -7.56 -7.75 10.04
CA ASP A 37 -8.96 -8.16 10.24
C ASP A 37 -9.83 -6.97 10.65
N ASP A 38 -9.39 -6.17 11.62
CA ASP A 38 -10.11 -4.97 12.08
C ASP A 38 -10.29 -3.93 10.96
N PHE A 39 -9.36 -3.85 10.01
CA PHE A 39 -9.38 -2.90 8.88
C PHE A 39 -9.76 -3.53 7.54
N GLN A 40 -10.15 -4.81 7.48
CA GLN A 40 -10.34 -5.55 6.24
C GLN A 40 -11.19 -4.79 5.23
N ASP A 41 -12.42 -4.44 5.57
CA ASP A 41 -13.35 -3.75 4.67
C ASP A 41 -12.75 -2.44 4.14
N ARG A 42 -12.13 -1.68 5.03
CA ARG A 42 -11.54 -0.38 4.71
C ARG A 42 -10.34 -0.51 3.78
N MET A 43 -9.42 -1.44 4.06
CA MET A 43 -8.26 -1.70 3.21
C MET A 43 -8.64 -2.22 1.84
N MET A 44 -9.63 -3.14 1.78
CA MET A 44 -10.08 -3.73 0.53
C MET A 44 -10.68 -2.71 -0.44
N PHE A 45 -11.27 -1.62 0.07
CA PHE A 45 -11.87 -0.58 -0.77
C PHE A 45 -11.07 0.71 -0.86
N ALA A 46 -9.99 0.86 -0.10
CA ALA A 46 -9.16 2.05 -0.15
C ALA A 46 -8.55 2.25 -1.55
N PRO A 47 -8.53 3.48 -2.08
CA PRO A 47 -7.74 3.82 -3.24
C PRO A 47 -6.27 4.05 -2.85
N ALA A 48 -5.33 3.86 -3.77
CA ALA A 48 -3.93 4.19 -3.56
C ALA A 48 -3.67 5.71 -3.60
N SER A 49 -4.48 6.46 -4.35
CA SER A 49 -4.38 7.91 -4.46
C SER A 49 -5.74 8.60 -4.57
N ALA A 50 -5.76 9.93 -4.38
CA ALA A 50 -6.99 10.73 -4.43
C ALA A 50 -7.38 11.16 -5.84
N LYS A 51 -6.44 11.20 -6.79
CA LYS A 51 -6.62 11.83 -8.09
C LYS A 51 -6.46 10.84 -9.23
N GLY A 52 -7.37 10.91 -10.21
CA GLY A 52 -7.37 10.03 -11.36
C GLY A 52 -6.14 10.12 -12.26
N HIS A 53 -5.42 11.26 -12.26
CA HIS A 53 -4.18 11.39 -13.02
C HIS A 53 -2.93 10.85 -12.29
N PHE A 54 -3.06 10.36 -11.05
CA PHE A 54 -1.98 9.69 -10.36
C PHE A 54 -2.00 8.19 -10.69
N HIS A 55 -2.19 7.32 -9.71
CA HIS A 55 -2.22 5.87 -9.89
C HIS A 55 -3.30 5.26 -9.01
N ASN A 56 -3.96 4.22 -9.50
CA ASN A 56 -4.90 3.38 -8.75
C ASN A 56 -5.88 4.15 -7.84
N ALA A 57 -6.43 5.28 -8.35
CA ALA A 57 -7.45 6.08 -7.66
C ALA A 57 -8.83 5.41 -7.79
N MET A 58 -8.95 4.16 -7.35
CA MET A 58 -10.13 3.30 -7.47
C MET A 58 -10.24 2.38 -6.26
N PRO A 59 -11.41 1.79 -5.99
CA PRO A 59 -11.57 0.76 -4.97
C PRO A 59 -10.63 -0.42 -5.20
N GLY A 60 -9.96 -0.86 -4.14
CA GLY A 60 -8.96 -1.92 -4.19
C GLY A 60 -7.58 -1.48 -4.65
N GLY A 61 -7.44 -0.23 -5.09
CA GLY A 61 -6.18 0.31 -5.58
C GLY A 61 -5.05 0.29 -4.55
N TYR A 62 -5.39 0.51 -3.27
CA TYR A 62 -4.42 0.43 -2.18
C TYR A 62 -3.76 -0.95 -2.06
N VAL A 63 -4.57 -2.02 -1.97
CA VAL A 63 -4.04 -3.38 -1.83
C VAL A 63 -3.25 -3.80 -3.07
N GLU A 64 -3.74 -3.48 -4.27
CA GLU A 64 -3.03 -3.75 -5.52
C GLU A 64 -1.65 -3.08 -5.52
N HIS A 65 -1.58 -1.80 -5.17
CA HIS A 65 -0.33 -1.04 -5.07
C HIS A 65 0.64 -1.68 -4.07
N VAL A 66 0.17 -1.99 -2.86
CA VAL A 66 1.01 -2.62 -1.82
C VAL A 66 1.61 -3.95 -2.30
N LEU A 67 0.84 -4.79 -3.01
CA LEU A 67 1.35 -6.04 -3.58
C LEU A 67 2.42 -5.82 -4.64
N HIS A 68 2.26 -4.80 -5.49
CA HIS A 68 3.29 -4.42 -6.45
C HIS A 68 4.57 -3.96 -5.75
N ILE A 69 4.45 -3.14 -4.69
CA ILE A 69 5.61 -2.68 -3.94
C ILE A 69 6.37 -3.85 -3.31
N VAL A 70 5.67 -4.84 -2.74
CA VAL A 70 6.30 -6.05 -2.19
C VAL A 70 7.11 -6.78 -3.27
N SER A 71 6.50 -7.05 -4.44
CA SER A 71 7.17 -7.74 -5.55
C SER A 71 8.38 -6.96 -6.05
N HIS A 72 8.20 -5.69 -6.39
CA HIS A 72 9.25 -4.86 -6.94
C HIS A 72 10.38 -4.61 -5.93
N SER A 73 10.08 -4.49 -4.63
CA SER A 73 11.12 -4.35 -3.61
C SER A 73 12.07 -5.54 -3.57
N LEU A 74 11.54 -6.76 -3.66
CA LEU A 74 12.34 -7.97 -3.68
C LEU A 74 13.17 -8.07 -4.98
N GLU A 75 12.60 -7.72 -6.12
CA GLU A 75 13.30 -7.71 -7.41
C GLU A 75 14.44 -6.66 -7.43
N ILE A 76 14.15 -5.43 -6.95
CA ILE A 76 15.15 -4.36 -6.87
C ILE A 76 16.26 -4.75 -5.89
N LYS A 77 15.92 -5.35 -4.73
CA LYS A 77 16.92 -5.88 -3.79
C LYS A 77 17.89 -6.84 -4.50
N GLN A 78 17.36 -7.83 -5.24
CA GLN A 78 18.18 -8.78 -5.99
C GLN A 78 19.06 -8.09 -7.04
N MET A 79 18.55 -7.06 -7.71
CA MET A 79 19.33 -6.26 -8.65
C MET A 79 20.46 -5.51 -7.95
N TRP A 80 20.24 -4.94 -6.78
CA TRP A 80 21.27 -4.28 -5.99
C TRP A 80 22.35 -5.26 -5.53
N GLU A 81 21.97 -6.43 -4.99
CA GLU A 81 22.91 -7.50 -4.59
C GLU A 81 23.77 -7.96 -5.77
N LYS A 82 23.16 -8.24 -6.92
CA LYS A 82 23.85 -8.65 -8.14
C LYS A 82 24.88 -7.61 -8.61
N ASN A 83 24.66 -6.33 -8.33
CA ASN A 83 25.57 -5.25 -8.68
C ASN A 83 26.56 -4.88 -7.57
N GLY A 84 26.64 -5.69 -6.50
CA GLY A 84 27.64 -5.58 -5.44
C GLY A 84 27.23 -4.71 -4.25
N ALA A 85 25.96 -4.36 -4.10
CA ALA A 85 25.50 -3.67 -2.91
C ALA A 85 25.50 -4.61 -1.69
N GLU A 86 25.94 -4.10 -0.55
CA GLU A 86 25.80 -4.80 0.73
C GLU A 86 24.36 -4.65 1.24
N ILE A 87 23.70 -5.78 1.48
CA ILE A 87 22.37 -5.84 2.05
C ILE A 87 22.46 -6.30 3.50
N ASN A 88 22.06 -5.46 4.43
CA ASN A 88 22.16 -5.71 5.87
C ASN A 88 20.80 -5.83 6.56
N PHE A 89 19.79 -6.22 5.81
CA PHE A 89 18.42 -6.49 6.28
C PHE A 89 17.90 -7.79 5.67
N THR A 90 16.89 -8.38 6.29
CA THR A 90 16.26 -9.62 5.85
C THR A 90 15.14 -9.35 4.84
N ASP A 91 14.70 -10.41 4.12
CA ASP A 91 13.51 -10.32 3.26
C ASP A 91 12.26 -10.02 4.08
N GLU A 92 12.14 -10.57 5.31
CA GLU A 92 11.05 -10.24 6.21
C GLU A 92 11.00 -8.73 6.51
N GLU A 93 12.13 -8.12 6.87
CA GLU A 93 12.18 -6.67 7.15
C GLU A 93 11.79 -5.83 5.93
N LEU A 94 12.24 -6.22 4.73
CA LEU A 94 11.89 -5.52 3.49
C LEU A 94 10.41 -5.67 3.15
N VAL A 95 9.87 -6.91 3.20
CA VAL A 95 8.46 -7.18 2.95
C VAL A 95 7.59 -6.46 3.98
N PHE A 96 7.98 -6.48 5.26
CA PHE A 96 7.26 -5.75 6.30
C PHE A 96 7.21 -4.25 6.00
N ALA A 97 8.34 -3.63 5.64
CA ALA A 97 8.36 -2.20 5.31
C ALA A 97 7.53 -1.91 4.05
N ALA A 98 7.59 -2.77 3.03
CA ALA A 98 6.79 -2.65 1.80
C ALA A 98 5.28 -2.76 2.07
N LEU A 99 4.85 -3.72 2.91
CA LEU A 99 3.44 -3.88 3.30
C LEU A 99 2.88 -2.63 4.02
N HIS A 100 3.73 -1.91 4.74
CA HIS A 100 3.27 -0.85 5.66
C HIS A 100 3.70 0.56 5.26
N HIS A 101 4.43 0.76 4.14
CA HIS A 101 4.89 2.07 3.70
C HIS A 101 3.74 3.08 3.57
N ASP A 102 2.61 2.63 3.09
CA ASP A 102 1.39 3.41 2.83
C ASP A 102 0.23 3.08 3.81
N LEU A 103 0.47 2.33 4.88
CA LEU A 103 -0.57 1.91 5.83
C LEU A 103 -1.36 3.10 6.41
N GLY A 104 -0.73 4.26 6.54
CA GLY A 104 -1.41 5.47 6.98
C GLY A 104 -2.55 5.95 6.07
N LYS A 105 -2.63 5.46 4.82
CA LYS A 105 -3.74 5.71 3.89
C LYS A 105 -5.01 4.92 4.23
N VAL A 106 -4.96 4.02 5.19
CA VAL A 106 -6.14 3.32 5.71
C VAL A 106 -6.98 4.23 6.63
N GLY A 107 -6.37 5.23 7.24
CA GLY A 107 -7.03 6.16 8.15
C GLY A 107 -6.62 5.95 9.60
N ASP A 108 -7.51 6.27 10.54
CA ASP A 108 -7.36 6.00 11.98
C ASP A 108 -8.31 4.87 12.42
N LEU A 109 -8.48 4.70 13.73
CA LEU A 109 -9.31 3.62 14.27
C LEU A 109 -10.81 3.78 13.93
N GLU A 110 -11.26 5.00 13.62
CA GLU A 110 -12.67 5.32 13.42
C GLU A 110 -12.98 5.80 12.00
N HIS A 111 -12.02 6.41 11.31
CA HIS A 111 -12.25 7.14 10.06
C HIS A 111 -11.34 6.68 8.94
N ASP A 112 -11.89 6.60 7.73
CA ASP A 112 -11.14 6.38 6.50
C ASP A 112 -10.26 7.60 6.17
N TYR A 113 -9.09 7.37 5.56
CA TYR A 113 -8.19 8.42 5.10
C TYR A 113 -8.75 9.17 3.91
N TYR A 114 -9.27 8.43 2.93
CA TYR A 114 -9.93 8.97 1.76
C TYR A 114 -11.43 8.77 1.84
N ILE A 115 -12.18 9.83 1.53
CA ILE A 115 -13.63 9.80 1.34
C ILE A 115 -13.96 10.28 -0.08
N PRO A 116 -15.09 9.86 -0.67
CA PRO A 116 -15.49 10.32 -2.00
C PRO A 116 -15.51 11.86 -2.08
N GLN A 117 -15.05 12.40 -3.22
CA GLN A 117 -15.11 13.83 -3.48
C GLN A 117 -16.56 14.25 -3.75
N ASP A 118 -17.10 15.14 -2.93
CA ASP A 118 -18.46 15.66 -3.03
C ASP A 118 -18.61 16.89 -3.93
N SER A 119 -17.50 17.53 -4.30
CA SER A 119 -17.49 18.72 -5.16
C SER A 119 -17.35 18.35 -6.63
N ASP A 120 -18.40 18.61 -7.43
CA ASP A 120 -18.36 18.44 -8.88
C ASP A 120 -17.25 19.26 -9.55
N TRP A 121 -16.99 20.45 -9.03
CA TRP A 121 -15.94 21.31 -9.56
C TRP A 121 -14.55 20.67 -9.41
N HIS A 122 -14.24 20.09 -8.22
CA HIS A 122 -12.97 19.42 -7.97
C HIS A 122 -12.84 18.15 -8.82
N ARG A 123 -13.92 17.37 -8.95
CA ARG A 123 -13.92 16.18 -9.83
C ARG A 123 -13.61 16.56 -11.28
N LYS A 124 -14.27 17.59 -11.81
CA LYS A 124 -14.15 17.97 -13.23
C LYS A 124 -12.87 18.74 -13.57
N ASN A 125 -12.40 19.61 -12.65
CA ASN A 125 -11.30 20.54 -12.95
C ASN A 125 -9.96 20.12 -12.35
N ARG A 126 -9.96 19.22 -11.35
CA ARG A 126 -8.76 18.73 -10.66
C ARG A 126 -8.60 17.22 -10.71
N ASP A 127 -9.52 16.52 -11.37
CA ASP A 127 -9.54 15.05 -11.43
C ASP A 127 -9.44 14.40 -10.03
N GLU A 128 -10.05 15.05 -9.03
CA GLU A 128 -10.08 14.59 -7.65
C GLU A 128 -11.27 13.63 -7.47
N ILE A 129 -11.02 12.32 -7.47
CA ILE A 129 -12.02 11.28 -7.26
C ILE A 129 -12.33 11.15 -5.77
N TYR A 130 -11.31 11.27 -4.95
CA TYR A 130 -11.38 11.24 -3.49
C TYR A 130 -10.80 12.51 -2.89
N LYS A 131 -11.12 12.78 -1.63
CA LYS A 131 -10.53 13.83 -0.81
C LYS A 131 -10.09 13.29 0.54
N HIS A 132 -9.17 13.97 1.19
CA HIS A 132 -8.80 13.67 2.58
C HIS A 132 -10.00 13.84 3.50
N ASN A 133 -10.16 12.93 4.44
CA ASN A 133 -11.21 13.03 5.45
C ASN A 133 -10.84 14.10 6.48
N PRO A 134 -11.62 15.19 6.60
CA PRO A 134 -11.32 16.28 7.53
C PRO A 134 -11.52 15.89 9.01
N SER A 135 -12.14 14.75 9.31
CA SER A 135 -12.29 14.26 10.68
C SER A 135 -11.02 13.67 11.26
N LEU A 136 -10.03 13.33 10.38
CA LEU A 136 -8.76 12.76 10.83
C LEU A 136 -7.87 13.81 11.52
N GLN A 137 -7.25 13.42 12.63
CA GLN A 137 -6.07 14.15 13.11
C GLN A 137 -5.00 14.16 12.01
N TYR A 138 -4.49 15.35 11.66
CA TYR A 138 -3.43 15.45 10.67
C TYR A 138 -2.18 14.68 11.12
N MET A 139 -1.76 13.77 10.29
CA MET A 139 -0.50 13.03 10.36
C MET A 139 -0.01 12.77 8.95
N LYS A 140 1.31 12.75 8.73
CA LYS A 140 1.87 12.20 7.50
C LYS A 140 1.57 10.71 7.40
N VAL A 141 1.47 10.19 6.18
CA VAL A 141 1.16 8.77 5.95
C VAL A 141 2.13 7.83 6.68
N PRO A 142 3.47 8.02 6.60
CA PRO A 142 4.41 7.17 7.33
C PRO A 142 4.26 7.27 8.86
N ASP A 143 3.97 8.45 9.38
CA ASP A 143 3.81 8.66 10.83
C ASP A 143 2.55 7.95 11.35
N ARG A 144 1.44 8.00 10.59
CA ARG A 144 0.22 7.27 10.92
C ARG A 144 0.41 5.76 10.79
N ALA A 145 1.15 5.29 9.79
CA ALA A 145 1.49 3.89 9.63
C ALA A 145 2.19 3.35 10.89
N LEU A 146 3.23 4.03 11.34
CA LEU A 146 3.99 3.66 12.54
C LEU A 146 3.14 3.76 13.81
N TRP A 147 2.26 4.75 13.91
CA TRP A 147 1.32 4.86 15.02
C TRP A 147 0.32 3.69 15.07
N LEU A 148 -0.23 3.27 13.93
CA LEU A 148 -1.13 2.11 13.84
C LEU A 148 -0.42 0.82 14.26
N LEU A 149 0.77 0.57 13.74
CA LEU A 149 1.58 -0.60 14.12
C LEU A 149 1.86 -0.62 15.64
N GLN A 150 2.22 0.53 16.21
CA GLN A 150 2.41 0.66 17.66
C GLN A 150 1.11 0.40 18.44
N HIS A 151 -0.02 0.93 17.96
CA HIS A 151 -1.34 0.75 18.61
C HIS A 151 -1.71 -0.74 18.73
N TYR A 152 -1.42 -1.52 17.70
CA TYR A 152 -1.67 -2.97 17.67
C TYR A 152 -0.56 -3.80 18.34
N GLY A 153 0.46 -3.16 18.90
CA GLY A 153 1.57 -3.85 19.55
C GLY A 153 2.46 -4.63 18.58
N VAL A 154 2.49 -4.23 17.31
CA VAL A 154 3.34 -4.83 16.28
C VAL A 154 4.75 -4.27 16.44
N LYS A 155 5.74 -5.15 16.68
CA LYS A 155 7.14 -4.75 16.78
C LYS A 155 7.67 -4.30 15.42
N VAL A 156 8.42 -3.22 15.41
CA VAL A 156 9.08 -2.65 14.22
C VAL A 156 10.57 -2.52 14.50
N THR A 157 11.42 -3.02 13.60
CA THR A 157 12.87 -2.85 13.72
C THR A 157 13.27 -1.42 13.30
N ASP A 158 14.49 -1.01 13.64
CA ASP A 158 15.01 0.31 13.25
C ASP A 158 15.09 0.46 11.73
N LYS A 159 15.44 -0.61 11.01
CA LYS A 159 15.51 -0.63 9.55
C LYS A 159 14.13 -0.52 8.91
N GLU A 160 13.14 -1.26 9.42
CA GLU A 160 11.74 -1.17 8.98
C GLU A 160 11.17 0.23 9.24
N TYR A 161 11.44 0.78 10.44
CA TYR A 161 11.05 2.14 10.80
C TYR A 161 11.58 3.14 9.77
N ILE A 162 12.88 3.11 9.49
CA ILE A 162 13.52 4.03 8.54
C ILE A 162 13.03 3.75 7.11
N GLY A 163 12.80 2.50 6.72
CA GLY A 163 12.22 2.13 5.43
C GLY A 163 10.84 2.78 5.22
N ILE A 164 9.92 2.56 6.16
CA ILE A 164 8.57 3.15 6.14
C ILE A 164 8.66 4.68 6.19
N LYS A 165 9.46 5.23 7.11
CA LYS A 165 9.57 6.68 7.32
C LYS A 165 10.05 7.45 6.11
N LEU A 166 10.96 6.88 5.33
CA LEU A 166 11.63 7.55 4.23
C LEU A 166 11.13 7.12 2.84
N THR A 167 10.03 6.38 2.75
CA THR A 167 9.51 5.83 1.50
C THR A 167 9.26 6.90 0.42
N ASP A 168 8.73 8.08 0.81
CA ASP A 168 8.52 9.21 -0.08
C ASP A 168 9.83 9.84 -0.61
N GLY A 169 10.98 9.37 -0.13
CA GLY A 169 12.27 9.92 -0.55
C GLY A 169 12.33 11.44 -0.38
N MET A 170 12.84 12.13 -1.38
CA MET A 170 12.97 13.60 -1.40
C MET A 170 11.66 14.34 -1.73
N TYR A 171 10.57 13.63 -2.07
CA TYR A 171 9.25 14.25 -2.20
C TYR A 171 8.71 14.76 -0.85
N ASP A 172 9.15 14.16 0.27
CA ASP A 172 8.95 14.76 1.59
C ASP A 172 10.22 15.51 2.03
N GLU A 173 10.13 16.84 2.12
CA GLU A 173 11.27 17.69 2.53
C GLU A 173 11.81 17.31 3.92
N ALA A 174 11.00 16.77 4.82
CA ALA A 174 11.43 16.31 6.14
C ALA A 174 12.46 15.16 6.05
N ASN A 175 12.48 14.40 4.97
CA ASN A 175 13.41 13.31 4.75
C ASN A 175 14.81 13.79 4.35
N LYS A 176 14.96 15.05 3.97
CA LYS A 176 16.22 15.64 3.51
C LYS A 176 17.35 15.46 4.53
N ALA A 177 17.06 15.62 5.82
CA ALA A 177 18.04 15.47 6.88
C ALA A 177 18.65 14.04 6.95
N TYR A 178 17.91 13.03 6.52
CA TYR A 178 18.35 11.63 6.46
C TYR A 178 19.05 11.30 5.16
N LEU A 179 18.53 11.79 4.02
CA LEU A 179 18.96 11.38 2.69
C LEU A 179 20.11 12.22 2.13
N MET A 180 20.31 13.44 2.64
CA MET A 180 21.32 14.41 2.16
C MET A 180 22.31 14.83 3.25
N SER A 181 22.62 13.95 4.19
CA SER A 181 23.66 14.27 5.18
C SER A 181 25.06 14.16 4.56
N TYR A 182 25.85 15.24 4.66
CA TYR A 182 27.26 15.22 4.28
C TYR A 182 28.17 14.78 5.42
N ASN A 183 27.63 14.65 6.65
CA ASN A 183 28.38 14.16 7.78
C ASN A 183 28.28 12.62 7.83
N PRO A 184 29.40 11.88 7.71
CA PRO A 184 29.40 10.42 7.72
C PRO A 184 28.87 9.82 9.02
N ASP A 185 28.87 10.58 10.12
CA ASP A 185 28.34 10.13 11.41
C ASP A 185 26.80 10.05 11.41
N PHE A 186 26.13 10.82 10.55
CA PHE A 186 24.67 10.89 10.39
C PHE A 186 24.16 10.21 9.13
N GLY A 187 24.98 9.41 8.45
CA GLY A 187 24.56 8.65 7.27
C GLY A 187 23.64 7.48 7.59
N LEU A 188 22.73 7.18 6.69
CA LEU A 188 21.95 5.93 6.75
C LEU A 188 22.88 4.72 6.73
N ARG A 189 22.57 3.71 7.55
CA ARG A 189 23.35 2.48 7.67
C ARG A 189 22.71 1.29 6.95
N SER A 190 21.63 1.55 6.21
CA SER A 190 20.88 0.53 5.44
C SER A 190 20.48 1.07 4.08
N ASN A 191 20.52 0.20 3.07
CA ASN A 191 20.05 0.51 1.72
C ASN A 191 18.53 0.32 1.56
N MET A 192 17.84 -0.18 2.60
CA MET A 192 16.39 -0.44 2.56
C MET A 192 15.55 0.78 2.15
N PRO A 193 15.75 2.01 2.67
CA PRO A 193 14.96 3.16 2.25
C PRO A 193 15.09 3.47 0.77
N HIS A 194 16.29 3.28 0.20
CA HIS A 194 16.53 3.52 -1.23
C HIS A 194 15.84 2.48 -2.11
N ILE A 195 15.91 1.20 -1.72
CA ILE A 195 15.27 0.10 -2.44
C ILE A 195 13.75 0.26 -2.38
N LEU A 196 13.18 0.53 -1.22
CA LEU A 196 11.74 0.72 -1.05
C LEU A 196 11.24 1.94 -1.83
N HIS A 197 11.94 3.09 -1.75
CA HIS A 197 11.60 4.28 -2.53
C HIS A 197 11.65 4.03 -4.04
N GLN A 198 12.64 3.29 -4.53
CA GLN A 198 12.71 2.91 -5.95
C GLN A 198 11.56 2.01 -6.36
N ALA A 199 11.17 1.05 -5.50
CA ALA A 199 10.03 0.17 -5.76
C ALA A 199 8.72 0.95 -5.82
N ASP A 200 8.50 1.87 -4.88
CA ASP A 200 7.32 2.73 -4.83
C ASP A 200 7.25 3.63 -6.08
N MET A 201 8.32 4.34 -6.39
CA MET A 201 8.39 5.19 -7.57
C MET A 201 8.13 4.38 -8.85
N MET A 202 8.78 3.22 -9.03
CA MET A 202 8.61 2.36 -10.20
C MET A 202 7.16 1.89 -10.32
N SER A 203 6.58 1.38 -9.24
CA SER A 203 5.18 0.91 -9.22
C SER A 203 4.21 2.03 -9.54
N THR A 204 4.37 3.20 -8.91
CA THR A 204 3.54 4.38 -9.16
C THR A 204 3.53 4.78 -10.64
N TYR A 205 4.68 4.79 -11.32
CA TYR A 205 4.75 5.12 -12.75
C TYR A 205 4.13 4.03 -13.63
N ILE A 206 4.39 2.75 -13.36
CA ILE A 206 3.80 1.62 -14.10
C ILE A 206 2.27 1.67 -13.97
N GLU A 207 1.75 1.79 -12.75
CA GLU A 207 0.32 1.87 -12.47
C GLU A 207 -0.35 3.11 -13.09
N SER A 208 0.35 4.26 -13.07
CA SER A 208 -0.13 5.47 -13.75
C SER A 208 -0.23 5.28 -15.26
N ASP A 209 0.71 4.59 -15.86
CA ASP A 209 0.67 4.30 -17.31
C ASP A 209 -0.42 3.29 -17.66
N GLU A 210 -0.65 2.29 -16.83
CA GLU A 210 -1.77 1.35 -16.97
C GLU A 210 -3.11 2.06 -16.81
N TRP A 211 -3.22 2.92 -15.81
CA TRP A 211 -4.41 3.73 -15.57
C TRP A 211 -4.77 4.62 -16.76
N LYS A 212 -3.76 5.28 -17.39
CA LYS A 212 -3.94 6.16 -18.54
C LYS A 212 -4.32 5.40 -19.81
N ARG A 213 -3.70 4.23 -20.05
CA ARG A 213 -4.00 3.40 -21.24
C ARG A 213 -5.44 2.90 -21.23
N GLY A 214 -6.09 2.83 -20.08
CA GLY A 214 -7.40 2.20 -19.93
C GLY A 214 -7.29 0.69 -20.06
N SER A 215 -8.33 -0.03 -19.70
CA SER A 215 -8.40 -1.48 -19.86
C SER A 215 -8.66 -1.86 -21.32
N GLU A 216 -7.67 -1.77 -22.18
CA GLU A 216 -7.73 -2.41 -23.51
C GLU A 216 -7.45 -3.93 -23.44
N THR A 217 -7.14 -4.44 -22.27
CA THR A 217 -6.85 -5.87 -22.04
C THR A 217 -7.69 -6.42 -20.88
N GLU A 218 -9.00 -6.53 -21.07
CA GLU A 218 -9.80 -7.50 -20.33
C GLU A 218 -9.53 -8.91 -20.89
N GLU A 219 -8.37 -9.50 -20.57
CA GLU A 219 -8.27 -10.94 -20.49
C GLU A 219 -8.27 -11.33 -19.01
N PRO A 220 -9.35 -11.94 -18.50
CA PRO A 220 -9.34 -12.47 -17.15
C PRO A 220 -8.28 -13.56 -17.08
N MET A 221 -7.31 -13.45 -16.17
CA MET A 221 -6.49 -14.59 -15.80
C MET A 221 -7.43 -15.70 -15.31
N ASN A 222 -7.59 -16.72 -16.14
CA ASN A 222 -8.53 -17.82 -15.97
C ASN A 222 -7.98 -18.81 -14.92
N THR A 223 -7.97 -18.41 -13.64
CA THR A 223 -7.74 -19.34 -12.53
C THR A 223 -9.10 -19.76 -11.98
N LYS A 224 -9.67 -20.80 -12.57
CA LYS A 224 -10.80 -21.53 -11.97
C LYS A 224 -10.33 -22.29 -10.74
N VAL A 225 -10.19 -21.60 -9.63
CA VAL A 225 -10.12 -22.24 -8.31
C VAL A 225 -11.57 -22.45 -7.85
N PRO A 226 -11.96 -23.65 -7.42
CA PRO A 226 -13.30 -23.87 -6.87
C PRO A 226 -13.47 -23.03 -5.60
N LYS A 227 -14.39 -22.05 -5.63
CA LYS A 227 -14.67 -21.17 -4.51
C LYS A 227 -15.39 -21.93 -3.41
N THR A 228 -14.98 -21.75 -2.18
CA THR A 228 -15.72 -22.24 -1.01
C THR A 228 -17.03 -21.43 -0.85
N LYS A 229 -18.01 -22.00 -0.11
CA LYS A 229 -19.28 -21.28 0.15
C LYS A 229 -19.07 -19.97 0.91
N ASP A 230 -18.03 -19.89 1.75
CA ASP A 230 -17.71 -18.70 2.53
C ASP A 230 -17.08 -17.62 1.64
N GLU A 231 -16.18 -17.99 0.72
CA GLU A 231 -15.62 -17.06 -0.29
C GLU A 231 -16.71 -16.50 -1.20
N GLN A 232 -17.66 -17.32 -1.62
CA GLN A 232 -18.77 -16.83 -2.44
C GLN A 232 -19.64 -15.83 -1.68
N LYS A 233 -19.91 -16.06 -0.39
CA LYS A 233 -20.67 -15.11 0.44
C LYS A 233 -19.94 -13.79 0.66
N GLN A 234 -18.62 -13.84 0.81
CA GLN A 234 -17.78 -12.63 0.88
C GLN A 234 -17.82 -11.84 -0.43
N ILE A 235 -17.70 -12.51 -1.57
CA ILE A 235 -17.81 -11.88 -2.90
C ILE A 235 -19.18 -11.22 -3.11
N ASP A 236 -20.27 -11.89 -2.74
CA ASP A 236 -21.60 -11.34 -2.89
C ASP A 236 -21.83 -10.10 -1.99
N ASN A 237 -21.28 -10.12 -0.76
CA ASN A 237 -21.30 -8.96 0.13
C ASN A 237 -20.45 -7.78 -0.41
N LEU A 238 -19.29 -8.09 -1.01
CA LEU A 238 -18.45 -7.11 -1.68
C LEU A 238 -19.14 -6.47 -2.88
N LYS A 239 -19.86 -7.27 -3.69
CA LYS A 239 -20.64 -6.74 -4.83
C LYS A 239 -21.73 -5.77 -4.36
N SER A 240 -22.45 -6.12 -3.28
CA SER A 240 -23.46 -5.23 -2.70
C SER A 240 -22.87 -3.89 -2.24
N LYS A 241 -21.74 -3.94 -1.52
CA LYS A 241 -21.03 -2.72 -1.10
C LYS A 241 -20.49 -1.91 -2.26
N PHE A 242 -20.01 -2.60 -3.31
CA PHE A 242 -19.53 -1.94 -4.54
C PHE A 242 -20.68 -1.20 -5.24
N ASP A 243 -21.85 -1.83 -5.38
CA ASP A 243 -23.02 -1.20 -6.00
C ASP A 243 -23.54 0.00 -5.19
N GLU A 244 -23.46 -0.03 -3.84
CA GLU A 244 -23.82 1.09 -2.97
C GLU A 244 -22.89 2.31 -3.11
N LEU A 245 -21.61 2.08 -3.44
CA LEU A 245 -20.62 3.15 -3.58
C LEU A 245 -20.64 3.82 -4.97
N PHE A 246 -21.20 3.17 -5.99
CA PHE A 246 -21.07 3.60 -7.39
C PHE A 246 -22.38 3.74 -8.16
N ASN A 247 -23.53 3.48 -7.52
CA ASN A 247 -24.88 3.80 -8.01
C ASN A 247 -25.52 4.88 -7.16
#